data_900f83dbb72d9d933a0013de44aedaa1
#
_entry.id   900f83dbb72d9d933a0013de44aedaa1
#
_cell.length_a   1.000
_cell.length_b   1.000
_cell.length_c   1.000
_cell.angle_alpha   90.00
_cell.angle_beta   90.00
_cell.angle_gamma   90.00
#
_symmetry.space_group_name_H-M   'P 1'
#
loop_
_entity.id
_entity.type
_entity.pdbx_description
1 polymer ?
#
loop_
_entity_poly.entity_id
_entity_poly.type
_entity_poly.pdbx_seq_one_letter_code
_entity_poly.pdbx_strand_id
1 'polypeptide(L)'
;MIADNDPDPQKQGEPVPGANDGASGVAVLLEMARVLPEDGTSVWLVFFDGEDNGRIPGWDWILGSQAFVAELEHLPEAVVIVDMIGDADLNIYKERTSDQELVDEIWNIAAMQGYEQNFIPEPKYSIIDDHAPFLQAGIPAVDIIDFDYPYWHTTSDTIDKISADSLEAVGATLQEWIIQRSNAP
;
A
#
# COMPACT_ATOMS: atom_id res chain seq x y z
N MET A 1 -1.41 -7.42 -14.89
CA MET A 1 -1.31 -5.98 -15.22
C MET A 1 -0.69 -5.77 -16.58
N ILE A 2 -1.19 -4.83 -17.37
CA ILE A 2 -0.66 -4.44 -18.68
C ILE A 2 -0.24 -2.97 -18.66
N ALA A 3 0.74 -2.62 -19.53
CA ALA A 3 1.35 -1.29 -19.56
C ALA A 3 0.48 -0.26 -20.31
N ASP A 4 -0.76 -0.09 -19.92
CA ASP A 4 -1.74 0.74 -20.63
C ASP A 4 -1.48 2.25 -20.54
N ASN A 5 -0.63 2.68 -19.61
CA ASN A 5 -0.14 4.05 -19.49
C ASN A 5 1.24 4.27 -20.16
N ASP A 6 1.80 3.25 -20.81
CA ASP A 6 3.10 3.41 -21.45
C ASP A 6 3.04 4.51 -22.52
N PRO A 7 4.00 5.47 -22.52
CA PRO A 7 4.05 6.54 -23.50
C PRO A 7 4.31 6.07 -24.93
N ASP A 8 4.87 4.87 -25.10
CA ASP A 8 5.00 4.21 -26.40
C ASP A 8 3.75 3.36 -26.70
N PRO A 9 2.90 3.74 -27.68
CA PRO A 9 1.69 2.98 -28.00
C PRO A 9 1.94 1.52 -28.41
N GLN A 10 3.17 1.18 -28.84
CA GLN A 10 3.52 -0.19 -29.20
C GLN A 10 3.71 -1.09 -27.98
N LYS A 11 3.90 -0.49 -26.80
CA LYS A 11 4.13 -1.19 -25.54
C LYS A 11 2.89 -1.28 -24.66
N GLN A 12 1.82 -0.57 -24.97
CA GLN A 12 0.60 -0.51 -24.12
C GLN A 12 -0.11 -1.86 -23.91
N GLY A 13 0.25 -2.90 -24.62
CA GLY A 13 -0.24 -4.27 -24.40
C GLY A 13 0.78 -5.20 -23.75
N GLU A 14 1.98 -4.71 -23.43
CA GLU A 14 3.02 -5.50 -22.81
C GLU A 14 2.77 -5.65 -21.29
N PRO A 15 3.30 -6.72 -20.67
CA PRO A 15 3.22 -6.87 -19.21
C PRO A 15 4.08 -5.79 -18.51
N VAL A 16 3.57 -5.27 -17.40
CA VAL A 16 4.31 -4.38 -16.50
C VAL A 16 5.29 -5.22 -15.67
N PRO A 17 6.56 -4.81 -15.50
CA PRO A 17 7.51 -5.50 -14.64
C PRO A 17 7.09 -5.50 -13.16
N GLY A 18 6.41 -4.45 -12.69
CA GLY A 18 5.78 -4.40 -11.37
C GLY A 18 6.76 -4.23 -10.23
N ALA A 19 7.84 -3.47 -10.42
CA ALA A 19 8.84 -3.31 -9.38
C ALA A 19 8.36 -2.43 -8.22
N ASN A 20 7.58 -1.41 -8.50
CA ASN A 20 6.91 -0.59 -7.50
C ASN A 20 5.48 -1.07 -7.29
N ASP A 21 4.76 -1.28 -8.35
CA ASP A 21 3.36 -1.67 -8.41
C ASP A 21 3.25 -3.20 -8.69
N GLY A 22 3.21 -4.11 -7.71
CA GLY A 22 3.07 -3.96 -6.24
C GLY A 22 4.22 -4.68 -5.51
N ALA A 23 5.43 -4.91 -6.16
CA ALA A 23 6.50 -5.65 -5.49
C ALA A 23 7.13 -4.85 -4.34
N SER A 24 7.01 -3.52 -4.32
CA SER A 24 7.49 -2.67 -3.23
C SER A 24 6.77 -2.97 -1.91
N GLY A 25 5.43 -3.07 -1.94
CA GLY A 25 4.63 -3.45 -0.78
C GLY A 25 4.97 -4.86 -0.29
N VAL A 26 5.11 -5.82 -1.21
CA VAL A 26 5.53 -7.20 -0.88
C VAL A 26 6.88 -7.20 -0.17
N ALA A 27 7.85 -6.42 -0.64
CA ALA A 27 9.19 -6.35 -0.04
C ALA A 27 9.14 -5.84 1.41
N VAL A 28 8.36 -4.80 1.68
CA VAL A 28 8.19 -4.26 3.05
C VAL A 28 7.51 -5.31 3.94
N LEU A 29 6.45 -5.96 3.50
CA LEU A 29 5.77 -6.98 4.30
C LEU A 29 6.68 -8.18 4.61
N LEU A 30 7.54 -8.62 3.67
CA LEU A 30 8.50 -9.69 3.91
C LEU A 30 9.57 -9.28 4.94
N GLU A 31 10.03 -8.03 4.91
CA GLU A 31 10.95 -7.52 5.92
C GLU A 31 10.27 -7.40 7.29
N MET A 32 9.02 -6.92 7.34
CA MET A 32 8.24 -6.87 8.56
C MET A 32 8.06 -8.26 9.19
N ALA A 33 7.82 -9.31 8.38
CA ALA A 33 7.77 -10.70 8.87
C ALA A 33 9.06 -11.13 9.58
N ARG A 34 10.19 -10.51 9.24
CA ARG A 34 11.51 -10.81 9.81
C ARG A 34 11.82 -10.01 11.08
N VAL A 35 11.28 -8.80 11.20
CA VAL A 35 11.69 -7.83 12.24
C VAL A 35 10.63 -7.55 13.30
N LEU A 36 9.36 -7.87 13.06
CA LEU A 36 8.32 -7.69 14.06
C LEU A 36 8.55 -8.61 15.25
N PRO A 37 8.32 -8.12 16.48
CA PRO A 37 8.43 -8.95 17.69
C PRO A 37 7.37 -10.07 17.67
N GLU A 38 7.73 -11.23 18.24
CA GLU A 38 6.82 -12.41 18.32
C GLU A 38 5.78 -12.27 19.44
N ASP A 39 5.92 -11.30 20.31
CA ASP A 39 5.04 -11.02 21.44
C ASP A 39 4.24 -9.74 21.19
N GLY A 40 2.98 -9.72 21.59
CA GLY A 40 2.10 -8.56 21.47
C GLY A 40 0.88 -8.79 20.57
N THR A 41 0.55 -7.80 19.74
CA THR A 41 -0.60 -7.83 18.85
C THR A 41 -0.42 -8.87 17.73
N SER A 42 -1.50 -9.58 17.40
CA SER A 42 -1.53 -10.44 16.21
C SER A 42 -1.48 -9.60 14.95
N VAL A 43 -0.47 -9.82 14.11
CA VAL A 43 -0.32 -9.15 12.83
C VAL A 43 -0.51 -10.17 11.71
N TRP A 44 -1.36 -9.85 10.75
CA TRP A 44 -1.56 -10.63 9.54
C TRP A 44 -0.87 -9.91 8.39
N LEU A 45 0.04 -10.56 7.74
CA LEU A 45 0.68 -10.09 6.51
C LEU A 45 -0.01 -10.78 5.34
N VAL A 46 -0.84 -10.04 4.63
CA VAL A 46 -1.71 -10.58 3.58
C VAL A 46 -1.24 -10.07 2.23
N PHE A 47 -1.16 -10.96 1.25
CA PHE A 47 -0.79 -10.65 -0.12
C PHE A 47 -2.01 -10.91 -1.00
N PHE A 48 -2.57 -9.85 -1.57
CA PHE A 48 -3.72 -9.96 -2.45
C PHE A 48 -3.29 -10.28 -3.89
N ASP A 49 -4.10 -11.06 -4.59
CA ASP A 49 -4.01 -11.30 -6.02
C ASP A 49 -5.23 -10.66 -6.70
N GLY A 50 -5.09 -10.26 -7.96
CA GLY A 50 -6.19 -9.72 -8.73
C GLY A 50 -6.67 -8.34 -8.26
N GLU A 51 -5.76 -7.49 -7.79
CA GLU A 51 -6.03 -6.06 -7.58
C GLU A 51 -6.35 -5.41 -8.93
N ASP A 52 -5.42 -5.47 -9.90
CA ASP A 52 -5.62 -5.02 -11.27
C ASP A 52 -6.46 -6.03 -12.07
N ASN A 53 -7.45 -5.53 -12.78
CA ASN A 53 -8.31 -6.36 -13.62
C ASN A 53 -7.67 -6.83 -14.94
N GLY A 54 -6.46 -6.38 -15.27
CA GLY A 54 -5.71 -6.76 -16.46
C GLY A 54 -6.44 -6.46 -17.77
N ARG A 55 -7.44 -5.59 -17.76
CA ARG A 55 -8.38 -5.37 -18.88
C ARG A 55 -9.09 -6.64 -19.35
N ILE A 56 -9.24 -7.62 -18.46
CA ILE A 56 -9.94 -8.89 -18.74
C ILE A 56 -11.44 -8.64 -18.72
N PRO A 57 -12.20 -8.91 -19.83
CA PRO A 57 -13.63 -8.67 -19.86
C PRO A 57 -14.38 -9.45 -18.76
N GLY A 58 -15.13 -8.73 -17.93
CA GLY A 58 -15.92 -9.31 -16.84
C GLY A 58 -15.15 -9.46 -15.53
N TRP A 59 -13.91 -9.00 -15.45
CA TRP A 59 -13.17 -8.88 -14.20
C TRP A 59 -13.31 -7.47 -13.65
N ASP A 60 -13.53 -7.38 -12.34
CA ASP A 60 -13.51 -6.14 -11.59
C ASP A 60 -12.11 -5.93 -10.98
N TRP A 61 -11.89 -4.74 -10.42
CA TRP A 61 -10.71 -4.41 -9.63
C TRP A 61 -10.80 -5.02 -8.24
N ILE A 62 -9.66 -5.17 -7.56
CA ILE A 62 -9.56 -5.54 -6.14
C ILE A 62 -10.28 -6.86 -5.78
N LEU A 63 -10.27 -7.82 -6.69
CA LEU A 63 -10.97 -9.10 -6.48
C LEU A 63 -10.45 -9.89 -5.28
N GLY A 64 -9.13 -9.84 -5.03
CA GLY A 64 -8.49 -10.55 -3.93
C GLY A 64 -8.96 -10.04 -2.57
N SER A 65 -8.93 -8.73 -2.35
CA SER A 65 -9.39 -8.13 -1.09
C SER A 65 -10.89 -8.26 -0.89
N GLN A 66 -11.70 -8.15 -1.96
CA GLN A 66 -13.13 -8.42 -1.88
C GLN A 66 -13.43 -9.84 -1.42
N ALA A 67 -12.76 -10.83 -2.01
CA ALA A 67 -12.93 -12.24 -1.63
C ALA A 67 -12.46 -12.48 -0.18
N PHE A 68 -11.31 -11.91 0.19
CA PHE A 68 -10.78 -12.02 1.53
C PHE A 68 -11.74 -11.46 2.59
N VAL A 69 -12.27 -10.26 2.38
CA VAL A 69 -13.22 -9.63 3.30
C VAL A 69 -14.51 -10.43 3.42
N ALA A 70 -15.00 -11.01 2.31
CA ALA A 70 -16.23 -11.82 2.32
C ALA A 70 -16.10 -13.12 3.14
N GLU A 71 -14.89 -13.61 3.34
CA GLU A 71 -14.60 -14.85 4.08
C GLU A 71 -14.05 -14.61 5.50
N LEU A 72 -13.94 -13.34 5.94
CA LEU A 72 -13.44 -13.02 7.29
C LEU A 72 -14.36 -13.57 8.38
N GLU A 73 -13.84 -14.48 9.21
CA GLU A 73 -14.52 -14.95 10.42
C GLU A 73 -14.28 -14.00 11.62
N HIS A 74 -13.16 -13.30 11.64
CA HIS A 74 -12.77 -12.36 12.69
C HIS A 74 -12.34 -11.05 12.03
N LEU A 75 -12.92 -9.94 12.51
CA LEU A 75 -12.60 -8.63 11.97
C LEU A 75 -11.28 -8.12 12.58
N PRO A 76 -10.33 -7.67 11.78
CA PRO A 76 -9.15 -6.97 12.29
C PRO A 76 -9.56 -5.62 12.89
N GLU A 77 -8.78 -5.13 13.85
CA GLU A 77 -8.99 -3.81 14.47
C GLU A 77 -8.64 -2.67 13.51
N ALA A 78 -7.67 -2.89 12.63
CA ALA A 78 -7.22 -1.95 11.63
C ALA A 78 -6.55 -2.68 10.46
N VAL A 79 -6.60 -2.05 9.29
CA VAL A 79 -5.96 -2.55 8.06
C VAL A 79 -5.11 -1.44 7.45
N VAL A 80 -3.91 -1.79 7.02
CA VAL A 80 -3.03 -0.89 6.27
C VAL A 80 -2.68 -1.56 4.95
N ILE A 81 -3.05 -0.92 3.86
CA ILE A 81 -2.61 -1.27 2.52
C ILE A 81 -1.33 -0.51 2.21
N VAL A 82 -0.40 -1.16 1.55
CA VAL A 82 0.86 -0.59 1.08
C VAL A 82 1.03 -0.89 -0.40
N ASP A 83 0.87 0.13 -1.21
CA ASP A 83 0.99 0.03 -2.65
C ASP A 83 1.87 1.14 -3.22
N MET A 84 2.68 0.81 -4.23
CA MET A 84 3.61 1.72 -4.91
C MET A 84 4.49 2.59 -3.97
N ILE A 85 4.99 1.99 -2.89
CA ILE A 85 5.72 2.68 -1.82
C ILE A 85 7.25 2.72 -2.00
N GLY A 86 7.74 2.32 -3.15
CA GLY A 86 9.17 2.20 -3.40
C GLY A 86 9.78 3.30 -4.26
N ASP A 87 9.00 4.25 -4.80
CA ASP A 87 9.53 5.29 -5.68
C ASP A 87 10.74 6.02 -5.04
N ALA A 88 11.80 6.21 -5.83
CA ALA A 88 12.98 6.97 -5.39
C ALA A 88 12.67 8.44 -5.05
N ASP A 89 11.57 8.98 -5.57
CA ASP A 89 11.02 10.30 -5.25
C ASP A 89 9.66 10.16 -4.52
N LEU A 90 9.67 9.42 -3.42
CA LEU A 90 8.48 9.00 -2.68
C LEU A 90 7.66 10.16 -2.15
N ASN A 91 6.37 10.24 -2.56
CA ASN A 91 5.42 11.30 -2.22
C ASN A 91 4.06 10.72 -1.80
N ILE A 92 3.92 10.26 -0.58
CA ILE A 92 2.70 9.68 -0.03
C ILE A 92 1.81 10.79 0.52
N TYR A 93 0.68 11.04 -0.13
CA TYR A 93 -0.36 11.97 0.33
C TYR A 93 -1.44 11.24 1.11
N LYS A 94 -2.17 11.96 1.96
CA LYS A 94 -3.33 11.39 2.64
C LYS A 94 -4.42 11.05 1.63
N GLU A 95 -4.71 9.75 1.48
CA GLU A 95 -5.82 9.28 0.66
C GLU A 95 -7.15 9.62 1.36
N ARG A 96 -8.11 10.18 0.62
CA ARG A 96 -9.30 10.84 1.20
C ARG A 96 -10.38 9.90 1.69
N THR A 97 -10.45 8.66 1.15
CA THR A 97 -11.45 7.68 1.53
C THR A 97 -11.01 6.83 2.71
N SER A 98 -9.73 6.78 2.99
CA SER A 98 -9.11 6.10 4.12
C SER A 98 -9.67 6.56 5.47
N ASP A 99 -9.60 5.69 6.48
CA ASP A 99 -9.94 6.05 7.86
C ASP A 99 -9.02 7.17 8.38
N GLN A 100 -9.60 8.32 8.70
CA GLN A 100 -8.84 9.50 9.02
C GLN A 100 -8.11 9.42 10.37
N GLU A 101 -8.59 8.62 11.31
CA GLU A 101 -7.91 8.41 12.59
C GLU A 101 -6.63 7.59 12.37
N LEU A 102 -6.69 6.52 11.57
CA LEU A 102 -5.52 5.74 11.18
C LEU A 102 -4.53 6.57 10.35
N VAL A 103 -5.02 7.36 9.41
CA VAL A 103 -4.19 8.29 8.62
C VAL A 103 -3.41 9.22 9.54
N ASP A 104 -4.08 9.87 10.48
CA ASP A 104 -3.45 10.82 11.40
C ASP A 104 -2.45 10.12 12.33
N GLU A 105 -2.76 8.92 12.85
CA GLU A 105 -1.82 8.11 13.64
C GLU A 105 -0.52 7.84 12.87
N ILE A 106 -0.63 7.29 11.66
CA ILE A 106 0.52 6.84 10.86
C ILE A 106 1.36 8.04 10.40
N TRP A 107 0.73 9.13 9.89
CA TRP A 107 1.47 10.33 9.49
C TRP A 107 2.18 11.02 10.65
N ASN A 108 1.58 11.01 11.85
CA ASN A 108 2.25 11.53 13.05
C ASN A 108 3.49 10.70 13.42
N ILE A 109 3.41 9.37 13.31
CA ILE A 109 4.56 8.49 13.56
C ILE A 109 5.65 8.72 12.53
N ALA A 110 5.31 8.79 11.25
CA ALA A 110 6.25 9.11 10.19
C ALA A 110 6.99 10.43 10.46
N ALA A 111 6.26 11.48 10.85
CA ALA A 111 6.85 12.78 11.19
C ALA A 111 7.77 12.70 12.42
N MET A 112 7.40 11.94 13.47
CA MET A 112 8.27 11.75 14.65
C MET A 112 9.56 11.02 14.31
N GLN A 113 9.58 10.19 13.27
CA GLN A 113 10.76 9.47 12.79
C GLN A 113 11.57 10.27 11.74
N GLY A 114 11.10 11.45 11.32
CA GLY A 114 11.80 12.32 10.37
C GLY A 114 11.44 12.04 8.91
N TYR A 115 10.33 11.34 8.65
CA TYR A 115 9.83 11.00 7.30
C TYR A 115 8.71 11.94 6.81
N GLU A 116 8.57 13.13 7.41
CA GLU A 116 7.54 14.11 7.04
C GLU A 116 7.66 14.63 5.60
N GLN A 117 8.82 14.45 4.97
CA GLN A 117 9.02 14.78 3.56
C GLN A 117 8.40 13.73 2.62
N ASN A 118 8.31 12.48 3.07
CA ASN A 118 7.75 11.38 2.32
C ASN A 118 6.25 11.20 2.61
N PHE A 119 5.84 11.40 3.87
CA PHE A 119 4.45 11.35 4.31
C PHE A 119 3.86 12.76 4.37
N ILE A 120 3.37 13.24 3.22
CA ILE A 120 2.89 14.61 3.04
C ILE A 120 1.51 14.76 3.69
N PRO A 121 1.31 15.70 4.65
CA PRO A 121 0.07 15.78 5.44
C PRO A 121 -1.08 16.48 4.70
N GLU A 122 -1.13 16.40 3.38
CA GLU A 122 -2.14 17.01 2.52
C GLU A 122 -3.05 15.94 1.91
N PRO A 123 -4.39 16.08 1.99
CA PRO A 123 -5.32 15.18 1.31
C PRO A 123 -5.28 15.41 -0.21
N LYS A 124 -5.02 14.38 -1.01
CA LYS A 124 -4.88 14.57 -2.46
C LYS A 124 -5.79 13.68 -3.29
N TYR A 125 -5.71 12.39 -3.15
CA TYR A 125 -6.43 11.43 -4.00
C TYR A 125 -7.67 10.85 -3.31
N SER A 126 -8.57 10.29 -4.11
CA SER A 126 -9.62 9.36 -3.70
C SER A 126 -9.52 8.19 -4.66
N ILE A 127 -9.05 7.06 -4.17
CA ILE A 127 -8.67 5.91 -4.99
C ILE A 127 -9.58 4.73 -4.63
N ILE A 128 -9.86 3.87 -5.58
CA ILE A 128 -10.43 2.55 -5.32
C ILE A 128 -9.26 1.58 -5.29
N ASP A 129 -8.97 1.05 -4.11
CA ASP A 129 -7.89 0.12 -3.87
C ASP A 129 -8.31 -0.91 -2.81
N ASP A 130 -7.44 -1.84 -2.47
CA ASP A 130 -7.67 -2.97 -1.56
C ASP A 130 -8.13 -2.58 -0.15
N HIS A 131 -7.99 -1.31 0.26
CA HIS A 131 -8.58 -0.78 1.51
C HIS A 131 -10.11 -0.65 1.44
N ALA A 132 -10.67 -0.42 0.24
CA ALA A 132 -12.08 -0.08 0.08
C ALA A 132 -13.06 -1.19 0.55
N PRO A 133 -12.85 -2.49 0.29
CA PRO A 133 -13.72 -3.54 0.82
C PRO A 133 -13.76 -3.60 2.34
N PHE A 134 -12.66 -3.32 3.02
CA PHE A 134 -12.58 -3.27 4.47
C PHE A 134 -13.41 -2.12 5.03
N LEU A 135 -13.28 -0.92 4.48
CA LEU A 135 -14.10 0.23 4.85
C LEU A 135 -15.60 -0.04 4.66
N GLN A 136 -15.98 -0.70 3.54
CA GLN A 136 -17.36 -1.09 3.29
C GLN A 136 -17.89 -2.10 4.32
N ALA A 137 -17.02 -2.95 4.86
CA ALA A 137 -17.34 -3.89 5.93
C ALA A 137 -17.33 -3.23 7.33
N GLY A 138 -17.03 -1.93 7.43
CA GLY A 138 -16.94 -1.19 8.70
C GLY A 138 -15.63 -1.43 9.45
N ILE A 139 -14.60 -1.90 8.79
CA ILE A 139 -13.26 -2.09 9.33
C ILE A 139 -12.41 -0.86 9.01
N PRO A 140 -11.81 -0.19 10.01
CA PRO A 140 -10.89 0.92 9.75
C PRO A 140 -9.74 0.50 8.84
N ALA A 141 -9.56 1.20 7.73
CA ALA A 141 -8.52 0.89 6.76
C ALA A 141 -7.88 2.16 6.19
N VAL A 142 -6.58 2.09 5.94
CA VAL A 142 -5.80 3.16 5.31
C VAL A 142 -5.04 2.63 4.12
N ASP A 143 -4.96 3.44 3.09
CA ASP A 143 -4.14 3.22 1.91
C ASP A 143 -2.91 4.12 1.96
N ILE A 144 -1.73 3.50 1.99
CA ILE A 144 -0.43 4.15 1.92
C ILE A 144 0.11 3.93 0.52
N ILE A 145 -0.09 4.93 -0.33
CA ILE A 145 0.21 4.83 -1.76
C ILE A 145 0.88 6.10 -2.27
N ASP A 146 1.91 5.94 -3.11
CA ASP A 146 2.43 7.02 -3.93
C ASP A 146 1.77 7.01 -5.32
N PHE A 147 0.64 7.68 -5.42
CA PHE A 147 -0.11 7.79 -6.70
C PHE A 147 0.45 8.86 -7.64
N ASP A 148 1.56 9.50 -7.27
CA ASP A 148 2.33 10.39 -8.16
C ASP A 148 3.41 9.65 -8.96
N TYR A 149 3.59 8.34 -8.72
CA TYR A 149 4.59 7.51 -9.38
C TYR A 149 4.47 7.57 -10.92
N PRO A 150 5.47 8.13 -11.63
CA PRO A 150 5.33 8.44 -13.05
C PRO A 150 5.42 7.21 -13.98
N TYR A 151 5.80 6.05 -13.44
CA TYR A 151 5.94 4.81 -14.20
C TYR A 151 4.80 3.82 -13.96
N TRP A 152 3.76 4.26 -13.24
CA TRP A 152 2.57 3.46 -12.99
C TRP A 152 1.95 2.95 -14.29
N HIS A 153 1.72 1.62 -14.36
CA HIS A 153 1.21 0.93 -15.54
C HIS A 153 2.04 1.16 -16.82
N THR A 154 3.36 1.19 -16.67
CA THR A 154 4.28 1.27 -17.82
C THR A 154 5.30 0.15 -17.81
N THR A 155 5.91 -0.14 -18.97
CA THR A 155 7.05 -1.09 -19.05
C THR A 155 8.31 -0.57 -18.36
N SER A 156 8.28 0.67 -17.87
CA SER A 156 9.39 1.32 -17.16
C SER A 156 9.29 1.20 -15.65
N ASP A 157 8.27 0.51 -15.11
CA ASP A 157 8.19 0.17 -13.68
C ASP A 157 9.20 -0.94 -13.35
N THR A 158 10.45 -0.54 -13.18
CA THR A 158 11.62 -1.42 -13.03
C THR A 158 12.42 -1.08 -11.78
N ILE A 159 13.24 -2.03 -11.31
CA ILE A 159 13.98 -1.94 -10.04
C ILE A 159 14.86 -0.69 -9.91
N ASP A 160 15.29 -0.08 -11.00
CA ASP A 160 16.07 1.15 -11.00
C ASP A 160 15.26 2.42 -10.65
N LYS A 161 13.95 2.30 -10.50
CA LYS A 161 13.04 3.37 -10.04
C LYS A 161 12.81 3.33 -8.53
N ILE A 162 13.23 2.25 -7.87
CA ILE A 162 12.97 2.01 -6.45
C ILE A 162 14.17 2.45 -5.62
N SER A 163 13.89 2.98 -4.42
CA SER A 163 14.85 3.34 -3.40
C SER A 163 14.68 2.48 -2.14
N ALA A 164 15.79 2.00 -1.60
CA ALA A 164 15.78 1.35 -0.29
C ALA A 164 15.36 2.32 0.83
N ASP A 165 15.73 3.59 0.71
CA ASP A 165 15.38 4.64 1.70
C ASP A 165 13.86 4.87 1.72
N SER A 166 13.19 4.77 0.58
CA SER A 166 11.73 4.86 0.47
C SER A 166 11.04 3.67 1.14
N LEU A 167 11.52 2.46 0.89
CA LEU A 167 11.01 1.25 1.54
C LEU A 167 11.25 1.29 3.07
N GLU A 168 12.41 1.81 3.50
CA GLU A 168 12.72 2.01 4.92
C GLU A 168 11.77 3.00 5.57
N ALA A 169 11.48 4.14 4.93
CA ALA A 169 10.58 5.16 5.47
C ALA A 169 9.20 4.58 5.78
N VAL A 170 8.64 3.76 4.88
CA VAL A 170 7.35 3.12 5.09
C VAL A 170 7.46 1.98 6.10
N GLY A 171 8.43 1.08 5.94
CA GLY A 171 8.60 -0.09 6.82
C GLY A 171 8.84 0.31 8.27
N ALA A 172 9.73 1.29 8.53
CA ALA A 172 10.01 1.79 9.87
C ALA A 172 8.79 2.47 10.51
N THR A 173 8.05 3.28 9.73
CA THR A 173 6.81 3.92 10.20
C THR A 173 5.78 2.88 10.64
N LEU A 174 5.54 1.85 9.82
CA LEU A 174 4.57 0.80 10.15
C LEU A 174 5.04 -0.09 11.30
N GLN A 175 6.33 -0.41 11.39
CA GLN A 175 6.87 -1.16 12.52
C GLN A 175 6.61 -0.42 13.83
N GLU A 176 6.91 0.87 13.90
CA GLU A 176 6.67 1.68 15.08
C GLU A 176 5.17 1.80 15.40
N TRP A 177 4.32 1.98 14.40
CA TRP A 177 2.87 2.02 14.57
C TRP A 177 2.33 0.73 15.20
N ILE A 178 2.77 -0.44 14.72
CA ILE A 178 2.38 -1.75 15.28
C ILE A 178 2.87 -1.88 16.73
N ILE A 179 4.12 -1.50 17.02
CA ILE A 179 4.68 -1.56 18.37
C ILE A 179 3.91 -0.68 19.34
N GLN A 180 3.54 0.53 18.94
CA GLN A 180 2.75 1.43 19.80
C GLN A 180 1.37 0.88 20.10
N ARG A 181 0.68 0.32 19.10
CA ARG A 181 -0.63 -0.33 19.29
C ARG A 181 -0.54 -1.58 20.16
N SER A 182 0.53 -2.35 20.05
CA SER A 182 0.76 -3.53 20.91
C SER A 182 0.97 -3.17 22.38
N ASN A 183 1.42 -1.96 22.68
CA ASN A 183 1.68 -1.47 24.03
C ASN A 183 0.53 -0.60 24.58
N ALA A 184 -0.50 -0.34 23.80
CA ALA A 184 -1.67 0.40 24.27
C ALA A 184 -2.41 -0.43 25.35
N PRO A 185 -2.92 0.21 26.43
CA PRO A 185 -3.53 -0.46 27.58
C PRO A 185 -4.87 -1.11 27.27
#